data_377a68233af1fa3e7fffae2f4b5c02ba
#
_entry.id   377a68233af1fa3e7fffae2f4b5c02ba
#
_cell.length_a   1.000
_cell.length_b   1.000
_cell.length_c   1.000
_cell.angle_alpha   90.00
_cell.angle_beta   90.00
_cell.angle_gamma   90.00
#
_symmetry.space_group_name_H-M   'P 1'
#
loop_
_entity.id
_entity.type
_entity.pdbx_description
1 polymer ?
#
loop_
_entity_poly.entity_id
_entity_poly.type
_entity_poly.pdbx_seq_one_letter_code
_entity_poly.pdbx_strand_id
1 'polypeptide(L)'
;MRKGLYTFMKNTIKFLTLSLLLAGMYSCDQQEDELSVMKNQLTEFKSESAELKVKIQELEEEISRQDPDFRKSQRKSVLVTTVKPEKGKFEHYVEVTGSVLSKKNVSISSEVSGRVNEIVTREGMSVRKGQVIARIDAESVKRSLEEIQTQLGLATVLFEKQERLWNQQIGTEIQYLEAKNRKETLEKNLASLELQKDRSTIEAPFNGTVEELIVRVGELVQPGSPVVSFVGEDDLFIEGDISERYVGILNKNDSVSIHFPSINKTLKTKVTAIGKIINPDNRTFKIEVFLPKMEMVKPNMISVLNIRDYSADDVVVIPSYLILKDNKGSYVFIVEEGVAQKKYIERGMTYDGETEISEGLDGSEVLIDKGFREVGDNFSVNISS
;
A
#
# COMPACT_ATOMS: atom_id res chain seq x y z
N MET A 1 13.68 34.63 93.41
CA MET A 1 13.44 33.19 93.34
C MET A 1 13.23 32.65 91.84
N ARG A 2 13.93 33.12 90.84
CA ARG A 2 13.74 32.67 89.43
C ARG A 2 15.00 32.10 88.74
N LYS A 3 16.18 32.14 89.42
CA LYS A 3 17.43 31.62 88.79
C LYS A 3 17.82 30.17 89.20
N GLY A 4 17.25 29.61 90.28
CA GLY A 4 17.53 28.23 90.72
C GLY A 4 16.85 27.11 89.94
N LEU A 5 15.68 27.39 89.44
CA LEU A 5 14.88 26.38 88.74
C LEU A 5 15.38 26.08 87.33
N TYR A 6 16.00 27.00 86.66
CA TYR A 6 16.47 26.81 85.28
C TYR A 6 17.80 26.01 85.22
N THR A 7 18.61 26.00 86.25
CA THR A 7 19.82 25.19 86.31
C THR A 7 19.57 23.75 86.66
N PHE A 8 18.53 23.47 87.46
CA PHE A 8 18.13 22.08 87.77
C PHE A 8 17.47 21.36 86.59
N MET A 9 16.65 22.06 85.82
CA MET A 9 16.02 21.47 84.60
C MET A 9 17.07 21.22 83.49
N LYS A 10 18.14 22.00 83.39
CA LYS A 10 19.15 21.81 82.35
C LYS A 10 20.05 20.60 82.63
N ASN A 11 20.30 20.26 83.93
CA ASN A 11 21.07 19.06 84.29
C ASN A 11 20.26 17.75 84.19
N THR A 12 18.98 17.79 84.49
CA THR A 12 18.11 16.59 84.33
C THR A 12 17.90 16.23 82.86
N ILE A 13 17.79 17.21 81.95
CA ILE A 13 17.66 16.95 80.50
C ILE A 13 18.98 16.40 79.94
N LYS A 14 20.16 16.85 80.45
CA LYS A 14 21.47 16.28 80.01
C LYS A 14 21.67 14.82 80.49
N PHE A 15 21.14 14.43 81.67
CA PHE A 15 21.24 13.08 82.15
C PHE A 15 20.27 12.16 81.40
N LEU A 16 19.10 12.66 80.99
CA LEU A 16 18.12 11.88 80.25
C LEU A 16 18.58 11.62 78.81
N THR A 17 19.22 12.62 78.17
CA THR A 17 19.77 12.46 76.79
C THR A 17 20.99 11.57 76.76
N LEU A 18 21.83 11.54 77.83
CA LEU A 18 23.00 10.66 77.89
C LEU A 18 22.58 9.19 78.18
N SER A 19 21.52 8.96 78.96
CA SER A 19 20.96 7.62 79.17
C SER A 19 20.30 7.02 77.94
N LEU A 20 19.64 7.85 77.07
CA LEU A 20 19.03 7.41 75.84
C LEU A 20 20.06 7.08 74.75
N LEU A 21 21.24 7.75 74.72
CA LEU A 21 22.34 7.46 73.80
C LEU A 21 23.10 6.16 74.17
N LEU A 22 23.20 5.80 75.47
CA LEU A 22 23.80 4.53 75.89
C LEU A 22 22.88 3.33 75.62
N ALA A 23 21.54 3.49 75.68
CA ALA A 23 20.59 2.40 75.35
C ALA A 23 20.56 2.10 73.84
N GLY A 24 20.84 3.10 72.98
CA GLY A 24 20.92 2.96 71.51
C GLY A 24 22.16 2.18 71.03
N MET A 25 23.27 2.20 71.79
CA MET A 25 24.49 1.47 71.42
C MET A 25 24.42 -0.04 71.76
N TYR A 26 23.67 -0.43 72.79
CA TYR A 26 23.49 -1.84 73.14
C TYR A 26 22.50 -2.59 72.21
N SER A 27 21.59 -1.90 71.53
CA SER A 27 20.63 -2.53 70.61
C SER A 27 21.22 -2.82 69.21
N CYS A 28 22.31 -2.15 68.81
CA CYS A 28 22.92 -2.38 67.47
C CYS A 28 23.86 -3.60 67.48
N ASP A 29 24.48 -3.90 68.59
CA ASP A 29 25.46 -5.00 68.70
C ASP A 29 24.78 -6.39 68.71
N GLN A 30 23.56 -6.50 69.30
CA GLN A 30 22.79 -7.75 69.30
C GLN A 30 22.17 -8.09 67.93
N GLN A 31 21.89 -7.09 67.09
CA GLN A 31 21.33 -7.34 65.76
C GLN A 31 22.40 -7.74 64.72
N GLU A 32 23.64 -7.30 64.89
CA GLU A 32 24.78 -7.73 64.06
C GLU A 32 25.18 -9.19 64.38
N ASP A 33 25.08 -9.61 65.64
CA ASP A 33 25.37 -11.00 66.03
C ASP A 33 24.30 -11.96 65.52
N GLU A 34 22.99 -11.64 65.59
CA GLU A 34 21.92 -12.47 65.04
C GLU A 34 22.01 -12.60 63.50
N LEU A 35 22.33 -11.54 62.82
CA LEU A 35 22.48 -11.54 61.36
C LEU A 35 23.73 -12.35 60.95
N SER A 36 24.81 -12.30 61.70
CA SER A 36 26.02 -13.09 61.44
C SER A 36 25.76 -14.60 61.66
N VAL A 37 25.00 -14.97 62.71
CA VAL A 37 24.58 -16.34 62.97
C VAL A 37 23.67 -16.85 61.86
N MET A 38 22.67 -16.07 61.40
CA MET A 38 21.82 -16.44 60.27
C MET A 38 22.60 -16.58 58.98
N LYS A 39 23.58 -15.73 58.68
CA LYS A 39 24.46 -15.88 57.51
C LYS A 39 25.30 -17.16 57.57
N ASN A 40 25.82 -17.49 58.73
CA ASN A 40 26.58 -18.72 58.89
C ASN A 40 25.69 -19.96 58.72
N GLN A 41 24.49 -19.97 59.31
CA GLN A 41 23.52 -21.04 59.10
C GLN A 41 23.09 -21.16 57.64
N LEU A 42 22.87 -20.05 56.94
CA LEU A 42 22.55 -20.05 55.52
C LEU A 42 23.70 -20.64 54.68
N THR A 43 24.96 -20.36 55.08
CA THR A 43 26.13 -20.91 54.39
C THR A 43 26.25 -22.41 54.64
N GLU A 44 26.03 -22.84 55.86
CA GLU A 44 26.00 -24.26 56.24
C GLU A 44 24.88 -25.05 55.50
N PHE A 45 23.66 -24.52 55.46
CA PHE A 45 22.56 -25.14 54.68
C PHE A 45 22.83 -25.13 53.16
N LYS A 46 23.52 -24.12 52.62
CA LYS A 46 23.93 -24.14 51.23
C LYS A 46 24.98 -25.22 50.95
N SER A 47 25.95 -25.42 51.85
CA SER A 47 26.96 -26.49 51.72
C SER A 47 26.32 -27.88 51.82
N GLU A 48 25.44 -28.07 52.80
CA GLU A 48 24.70 -29.33 52.98
C GLU A 48 23.77 -29.63 51.78
N SER A 49 23.10 -28.60 51.24
CA SER A 49 22.33 -28.71 50.02
C SER A 49 23.18 -29.06 48.79
N ALA A 50 24.41 -28.55 48.72
CA ALA A 50 25.35 -28.91 47.64
C ALA A 50 25.81 -30.37 47.75
N GLU A 51 26.15 -30.84 48.98
CA GLU A 51 26.54 -32.26 49.20
C GLU A 51 25.37 -33.21 48.89
N LEU A 52 24.15 -32.86 49.34
CA LEU A 52 22.95 -33.64 49.04
C LEU A 52 22.65 -33.72 47.55
N LYS A 53 22.86 -32.62 46.81
CA LYS A 53 22.74 -32.62 45.33
C LYS A 53 23.70 -33.56 44.66
N VAL A 54 24.96 -33.59 45.12
CA VAL A 54 25.96 -34.55 44.58
C VAL A 54 25.54 -35.97 44.84
N LYS A 55 25.12 -36.31 46.08
CA LYS A 55 24.64 -37.66 46.44
C LYS A 55 23.40 -38.09 45.68
N ILE A 56 22.48 -37.16 45.44
CA ILE A 56 21.31 -37.41 44.63
C ILE A 56 21.72 -37.74 43.20
N GLN A 57 22.65 -36.96 42.63
CA GLN A 57 23.12 -37.17 41.26
C GLN A 57 23.83 -38.52 41.12
N GLU A 58 24.67 -38.89 42.09
CA GLU A 58 25.35 -40.20 42.12
C GLU A 58 24.37 -41.40 42.19
N LEU A 59 23.33 -41.28 43.05
CA LEU A 59 22.28 -42.27 43.14
C LEU A 59 21.42 -42.34 41.86
N GLU A 60 21.08 -41.19 41.29
CA GLU A 60 20.33 -41.13 40.04
C GLU A 60 21.12 -41.75 38.87
N GLU A 61 22.45 -41.57 38.84
CA GLU A 61 23.29 -42.20 37.82
C GLU A 61 23.39 -43.72 38.03
N GLU A 62 23.48 -44.18 39.27
CA GLU A 62 23.53 -45.62 39.60
C GLU A 62 22.19 -46.30 39.26
N ILE A 63 21.06 -45.73 39.66
CA ILE A 63 19.73 -46.24 39.32
C ILE A 63 19.54 -46.22 37.78
N SER A 64 19.97 -45.15 37.09
CA SER A 64 19.85 -45.04 35.65
C SER A 64 20.65 -46.08 34.87
N ARG A 65 21.70 -46.68 35.50
CA ARG A 65 22.45 -47.79 34.92
C ARG A 65 21.73 -49.12 35.07
N GLN A 66 20.93 -49.28 36.16
CA GLN A 66 20.25 -50.53 36.50
C GLN A 66 18.81 -50.58 36.01
N ASP A 67 18.16 -49.43 35.88
CA ASP A 67 16.73 -49.32 35.47
C ASP A 67 16.61 -48.35 34.26
N PRO A 68 16.40 -48.87 33.05
CA PRO A 68 16.15 -48.05 31.85
C PRO A 68 14.88 -47.19 31.92
N ASP A 69 13.88 -47.63 32.69
CA ASP A 69 12.61 -46.90 32.80
C ASP A 69 12.72 -45.70 33.76
N PHE A 70 13.55 -45.86 34.84
CA PHE A 70 13.91 -44.74 35.71
C PHE A 70 14.68 -43.66 34.90
N ARG A 71 15.53 -44.02 33.97
CA ARG A 71 16.23 -43.10 33.06
C ARG A 71 15.28 -42.29 32.18
N LYS A 72 14.13 -42.87 31.79
CA LYS A 72 13.08 -42.18 31.05
C LYS A 72 12.30 -41.22 31.92
N SER A 73 12.03 -41.59 33.19
CA SER A 73 11.24 -40.79 34.15
C SER A 73 11.98 -39.53 34.65
N GLN A 74 13.29 -39.55 34.68
CA GLN A 74 14.17 -38.42 35.04
C GLN A 74 14.32 -37.35 33.95
N ARG A 75 13.85 -37.60 32.72
CA ARG A 75 13.85 -36.58 31.69
C ARG A 75 12.93 -35.43 32.09
N LYS A 76 13.47 -34.24 32.13
CA LYS A 76 12.73 -33.01 32.37
C LYS A 76 11.52 -32.96 31.42
N SER A 77 10.33 -33.17 31.96
CA SER A 77 9.12 -33.13 31.15
C SER A 77 8.67 -31.67 31.00
N VAL A 78 8.47 -31.24 29.78
CA VAL A 78 7.97 -29.90 29.45
C VAL A 78 6.53 -30.02 28.99
N LEU A 79 5.66 -29.15 29.51
CA LEU A 79 4.28 -29.07 29.05
C LEU A 79 4.24 -28.31 27.73
N VAL A 80 3.69 -28.95 26.71
CA VAL A 80 3.64 -28.39 25.36
C VAL A 80 2.24 -28.49 24.77
N THR A 81 1.89 -27.59 23.87
CA THR A 81 0.76 -27.76 22.95
C THR A 81 1.28 -28.16 21.59
N THR A 82 0.45 -28.82 20.81
CA THR A 82 0.82 -29.32 19.50
C THR A 82 -0.10 -28.82 18.40
N VAL A 83 0.43 -28.71 17.20
CA VAL A 83 -0.31 -28.39 15.98
C VAL A 83 0.11 -29.34 14.87
N LYS A 84 -0.82 -29.71 14.01
CA LYS A 84 -0.49 -30.49 12.81
C LYS A 84 -0.28 -29.54 11.64
N PRO A 85 0.76 -29.74 10.83
CA PRO A 85 0.93 -29.00 9.60
C PRO A 85 -0.29 -29.21 8.69
N GLU A 86 -0.67 -28.16 7.98
CA GLU A 86 -1.72 -28.26 6.97
C GLU A 86 -1.06 -28.45 5.59
N LYS A 87 -1.55 -29.44 4.82
CA LYS A 87 -1.27 -29.51 3.39
C LYS A 87 -2.31 -28.72 2.65
N GLY A 88 -1.86 -27.81 1.82
CA GLY A 88 -2.78 -26.95 1.12
C GLY A 88 -2.11 -26.11 0.04
N LYS A 89 -2.88 -25.16 -0.43
CA LYS A 89 -2.40 -24.16 -1.35
C LYS A 89 -1.74 -23.02 -0.62
N PHE A 90 -0.49 -22.73 -0.97
CA PHE A 90 0.23 -21.55 -0.50
C PHE A 90 0.26 -20.50 -1.60
N GLU A 91 -0.07 -19.26 -1.26
CA GLU A 91 -0.04 -18.12 -2.18
C GLU A 91 0.74 -16.97 -1.53
N HIS A 92 1.65 -16.40 -2.30
CA HIS A 92 2.38 -15.20 -1.91
C HIS A 92 1.90 -14.01 -2.74
N TYR A 93 1.80 -12.85 -2.10
CA TYR A 93 1.33 -11.62 -2.73
C TYR A 93 2.33 -10.50 -2.50
N VAL A 94 2.53 -9.72 -3.56
CA VAL A 94 3.26 -8.47 -3.51
C VAL A 94 2.29 -7.34 -3.29
N GLU A 95 2.49 -6.57 -2.23
CA GLU A 95 1.70 -5.37 -1.96
C GLU A 95 2.34 -4.15 -2.63
N VAL A 96 1.53 -3.41 -3.39
CA VAL A 96 1.95 -2.22 -4.13
C VAL A 96 0.89 -1.13 -3.99
N THR A 97 1.34 0.08 -3.72
CA THR A 97 0.45 1.24 -3.80
C THR A 97 0.24 1.64 -5.26
N GLY A 98 -1.01 1.77 -5.66
CA GLY A 98 -1.41 2.24 -6.98
C GLY A 98 -2.29 3.47 -6.92
N SER A 99 -2.34 4.20 -8.03
CA SER A 99 -3.23 5.36 -8.21
C SER A 99 -4.21 5.10 -9.34
N VAL A 100 -5.46 5.51 -9.13
CA VAL A 100 -6.49 5.48 -10.16
C VAL A 100 -6.19 6.59 -11.17
N LEU A 101 -6.05 6.22 -12.42
CA LEU A 101 -5.84 7.17 -13.52
C LEU A 101 -6.96 7.03 -14.55
N SER A 102 -7.21 8.10 -15.29
CA SER A 102 -8.09 8.08 -16.47
C SER A 102 -7.25 8.07 -17.74
N LYS A 103 -7.60 7.22 -18.70
CA LYS A 103 -6.99 7.27 -20.04
C LYS A 103 -7.37 8.52 -20.82
N LYS A 104 -8.42 9.22 -20.37
CA LYS A 104 -8.98 10.43 -20.96
C LYS A 104 -8.78 11.61 -20.02
N ASN A 105 -7.53 11.97 -19.74
CA ASN A 105 -7.19 13.20 -19.03
C ASN A 105 -6.54 14.17 -20.03
N VAL A 106 -7.22 15.28 -20.32
CA VAL A 106 -6.79 16.24 -21.33
C VAL A 106 -6.93 17.67 -20.84
N SER A 107 -5.97 18.50 -21.21
CA SER A 107 -6.13 19.95 -21.15
C SER A 107 -6.68 20.45 -22.48
N ILE A 108 -7.91 20.96 -22.47
CA ILE A 108 -8.54 21.53 -23.66
C ILE A 108 -8.06 22.97 -23.79
N SER A 109 -7.42 23.25 -24.92
CA SER A 109 -6.86 24.57 -25.24
C SER A 109 -7.71 25.31 -26.28
N SER A 110 -7.61 26.63 -26.29
CA SER A 110 -8.21 27.43 -27.34
C SER A 110 -7.55 27.15 -28.70
N GLU A 111 -8.36 27.06 -29.76
CA GLU A 111 -7.88 26.96 -31.13
C GLU A 111 -7.90 28.32 -31.86
N VAL A 112 -8.55 29.33 -31.26
CA VAL A 112 -8.70 30.68 -31.82
C VAL A 112 -8.20 31.73 -30.83
N SER A 113 -7.85 32.91 -31.39
CA SER A 113 -7.55 34.08 -30.58
C SER A 113 -8.83 34.87 -30.32
N GLY A 114 -9.03 35.25 -29.08
CA GLY A 114 -10.19 36.05 -28.66
C GLY A 114 -10.30 36.20 -27.17
N ARG A 115 -11.28 36.95 -26.71
CA ARG A 115 -11.59 37.12 -25.29
C ARG A 115 -12.62 36.07 -24.86
N VAL A 116 -12.43 35.44 -23.69
CA VAL A 116 -13.42 34.54 -23.13
C VAL A 116 -14.70 35.33 -22.81
N ASN A 117 -15.77 35.07 -23.53
CA ASN A 117 -17.05 35.75 -23.39
C ASN A 117 -17.91 35.14 -22.29
N GLU A 118 -17.93 33.81 -22.22
CA GLU A 118 -18.77 33.08 -21.31
C GLU A 118 -18.11 31.74 -20.91
N ILE A 119 -18.27 31.36 -19.65
CA ILE A 119 -17.97 30.02 -19.14
C ILE A 119 -19.29 29.45 -18.64
N VAL A 120 -19.75 28.35 -19.28
CA VAL A 120 -21.08 27.74 -19.03
C VAL A 120 -21.01 26.68 -17.94
N THR A 121 -19.82 26.19 -17.64
CA THR A 121 -19.57 25.08 -16.68
C THR A 121 -18.88 25.59 -15.42
N ARG A 122 -18.75 24.69 -14.42
CA ARG A 122 -18.03 24.95 -13.16
C ARG A 122 -17.12 23.79 -12.85
N GLU A 123 -16.08 24.04 -12.08
CA GLU A 123 -15.21 22.98 -11.54
C GLU A 123 -16.03 21.93 -10.77
N GLY A 124 -15.70 20.67 -10.95
CA GLY A 124 -16.42 19.53 -10.40
C GLY A 124 -17.73 19.18 -11.13
N MET A 125 -18.13 19.90 -12.19
CA MET A 125 -19.34 19.61 -12.93
C MET A 125 -19.11 18.51 -13.97
N SER A 126 -19.96 17.48 -13.97
CA SER A 126 -19.96 16.47 -15.03
C SER A 126 -20.65 17.03 -16.28
N VAL A 127 -20.03 16.85 -17.43
CA VAL A 127 -20.50 17.29 -18.73
C VAL A 127 -20.51 16.17 -19.74
N ARG A 128 -21.40 16.22 -20.72
CA ARG A 128 -21.51 15.23 -21.79
C ARG A 128 -20.66 15.63 -23.00
N LYS A 129 -20.27 14.66 -23.81
CA LYS A 129 -19.63 14.91 -25.10
C LYS A 129 -20.46 15.91 -25.93
N GLY A 130 -19.79 16.94 -26.50
CA GLY A 130 -20.39 18.01 -27.30
C GLY A 130 -21.08 19.11 -26.44
N GLN A 131 -21.07 19.01 -25.12
CA GLN A 131 -21.60 20.07 -24.26
C GLN A 131 -20.60 21.23 -24.22
N VAL A 132 -21.13 22.45 -24.35
CA VAL A 132 -20.33 23.69 -24.35
C VAL A 132 -19.77 23.92 -22.95
N ILE A 133 -18.47 24.17 -22.88
CA ILE A 133 -17.73 24.51 -21.66
C ILE A 133 -17.53 26.04 -21.58
N ALA A 134 -17.02 26.63 -22.65
CA ALA A 134 -16.76 28.07 -22.72
C ALA A 134 -16.96 28.59 -24.16
N ARG A 135 -17.20 29.88 -24.28
CA ARG A 135 -17.27 30.58 -25.56
C ARG A 135 -16.25 31.71 -25.61
N ILE A 136 -15.53 31.78 -26.71
CA ILE A 136 -14.60 32.84 -27.03
C ILE A 136 -15.32 33.86 -27.92
N ASP A 137 -15.07 35.12 -27.69
CA ASP A 137 -15.61 36.19 -28.54
C ASP A 137 -15.09 36.04 -29.96
N ALA A 138 -15.99 35.75 -30.87
CA ALA A 138 -15.78 35.62 -32.31
C ALA A 138 -16.42 36.71 -33.11
N GLU A 139 -16.67 37.89 -32.53
CA GLU A 139 -17.36 39.03 -33.21
C GLU A 139 -16.66 39.43 -34.51
N SER A 140 -15.30 39.41 -34.55
CA SER A 140 -14.54 39.67 -35.78
C SER A 140 -14.80 38.60 -36.86
N VAL A 141 -14.85 37.33 -36.47
CA VAL A 141 -15.14 36.20 -37.36
C VAL A 141 -16.58 36.32 -37.90
N LYS A 142 -17.52 36.69 -37.03
CA LYS A 142 -18.93 36.87 -37.38
C LYS A 142 -19.11 37.96 -38.44
N ARG A 143 -18.43 39.12 -38.28
CA ARG A 143 -18.43 40.16 -39.29
C ARG A 143 -17.82 39.72 -40.63
N SER A 144 -16.71 39.01 -40.59
CA SER A 144 -16.10 38.44 -41.80
C SER A 144 -17.02 37.43 -42.48
N LEU A 145 -17.77 36.62 -41.72
CA LEU A 145 -18.77 35.72 -42.27
C LEU A 145 -19.90 36.48 -43.00
N GLU A 146 -20.42 37.52 -42.41
CA GLU A 146 -21.48 38.34 -43.03
C GLU A 146 -20.98 38.99 -44.34
N GLU A 147 -19.73 39.48 -44.33
CA GLU A 147 -19.11 40.03 -45.52
C GLU A 147 -18.94 38.97 -46.63
N ILE A 148 -18.35 37.82 -46.33
CA ILE A 148 -18.15 36.73 -47.29
C ILE A 148 -19.49 36.18 -47.81
N GLN A 149 -20.51 36.07 -46.97
CA GLN A 149 -21.88 35.66 -47.37
C GLN A 149 -22.48 36.62 -48.37
N THR A 150 -22.30 37.95 -48.16
CA THR A 150 -22.77 38.98 -49.09
C THR A 150 -22.03 38.89 -50.45
N GLN A 151 -20.68 38.70 -50.40
CA GLN A 151 -19.87 38.54 -51.61
C GLN A 151 -20.24 37.26 -52.35
N LEU A 152 -20.46 36.15 -51.65
CA LEU A 152 -20.85 34.88 -52.24
C LEU A 152 -22.23 34.97 -52.89
N GLY A 153 -23.18 35.64 -52.22
CA GLY A 153 -24.49 35.92 -52.84
C GLY A 153 -24.42 36.59 -54.18
N LEU A 154 -23.60 37.64 -54.30
CA LEU A 154 -23.38 38.34 -55.59
C LEU A 154 -22.68 37.39 -56.60
N ALA A 155 -21.62 36.73 -56.20
CA ALA A 155 -20.85 35.80 -57.09
C ALA A 155 -21.75 34.66 -57.59
N THR A 156 -22.65 34.15 -56.79
CA THR A 156 -23.59 33.08 -57.14
C THR A 156 -24.57 33.58 -58.22
N VAL A 157 -25.16 34.78 -58.07
CA VAL A 157 -26.03 35.37 -59.07
C VAL A 157 -25.28 35.63 -60.40
N LEU A 158 -24.04 36.10 -60.34
CA LEU A 158 -23.21 36.31 -61.53
C LEU A 158 -22.89 34.98 -62.21
N PHE A 159 -22.49 33.98 -61.46
CA PHE A 159 -22.24 32.65 -61.98
C PHE A 159 -23.46 32.05 -62.70
N GLU A 160 -24.62 32.08 -62.03
CA GLU A 160 -25.88 31.56 -62.62
C GLU A 160 -26.30 32.28 -63.92
N LYS A 161 -26.05 33.58 -63.99
CA LYS A 161 -26.26 34.34 -65.25
C LYS A 161 -25.27 33.91 -66.34
N GLN A 162 -24.00 33.78 -65.97
CA GLN A 162 -22.93 33.39 -66.92
C GLN A 162 -23.12 31.96 -67.39
N GLU A 163 -23.53 31.05 -66.53
CA GLU A 163 -23.84 29.66 -66.84
C GLU A 163 -25.02 29.52 -67.82
N ARG A 164 -26.10 30.32 -67.62
CA ARG A 164 -27.21 30.36 -68.54
C ARG A 164 -26.83 30.87 -69.91
N LEU A 165 -25.96 31.93 -70.01
CA LEU A 165 -25.46 32.45 -71.28
C LEU A 165 -24.55 31.42 -71.96
N TRP A 166 -23.66 30.78 -71.22
CA TRP A 166 -22.80 29.73 -71.74
C TRP A 166 -23.57 28.55 -72.29
N ASN A 167 -24.62 28.11 -71.59
CA ASN A 167 -25.50 27.03 -72.05
C ASN A 167 -26.27 27.41 -73.31
N GLN A 168 -26.48 28.70 -73.57
CA GLN A 168 -27.08 29.23 -74.76
C GLN A 168 -26.06 29.51 -75.85
N GLN A 169 -24.74 29.13 -75.64
CA GLN A 169 -23.62 29.42 -76.51
C GLN A 169 -23.33 30.97 -76.72
N ILE A 170 -23.72 31.77 -75.73
CA ILE A 170 -23.46 33.20 -75.71
C ILE A 170 -22.35 33.51 -74.73
N GLY A 171 -21.29 34.17 -75.15
CA GLY A 171 -20.13 34.56 -74.33
C GLY A 171 -18.93 33.61 -74.53
N THR A 172 -17.92 33.79 -73.69
CA THR A 172 -16.69 33.04 -73.74
C THR A 172 -16.59 32.01 -72.59
N GLU A 173 -15.93 30.89 -72.85
CA GLU A 173 -15.64 29.90 -71.83
C GLU A 173 -14.86 30.54 -70.63
N ILE A 174 -13.98 31.45 -70.89
CA ILE A 174 -13.17 32.16 -69.88
C ILE A 174 -14.08 32.91 -68.93
N GLN A 175 -15.12 33.61 -69.37
CA GLN A 175 -16.07 34.35 -68.54
C GLN A 175 -16.86 33.43 -67.63
N TYR A 176 -17.26 32.24 -68.16
CA TYR A 176 -17.94 31.21 -67.36
C TYR A 176 -17.02 30.63 -66.29
N LEU A 177 -15.78 30.26 -66.65
CA LEU A 177 -14.80 29.69 -65.74
C LEU A 177 -14.37 30.72 -64.66
N GLU A 178 -14.22 31.99 -64.98
CA GLU A 178 -13.94 33.06 -64.03
C GLU A 178 -15.06 33.23 -63.01
N ALA A 179 -16.31 33.26 -63.47
CA ALA A 179 -17.47 33.37 -62.59
C ALA A 179 -17.59 32.17 -61.67
N LYS A 180 -17.38 30.93 -62.22
CA LYS A 180 -17.34 29.70 -61.47
C LYS A 180 -16.26 29.70 -60.43
N ASN A 181 -15.01 29.99 -60.80
CA ASN A 181 -13.88 30.03 -59.89
C ASN A 181 -14.09 31.05 -58.77
N ARG A 182 -14.64 32.23 -59.06
CA ARG A 182 -14.95 33.23 -58.05
C ARG A 182 -15.94 32.74 -57.01
N LYS A 183 -17.03 32.07 -57.45
CA LYS A 183 -18.03 31.48 -56.56
C LYS A 183 -17.37 30.39 -55.70
N GLU A 184 -16.68 29.43 -56.29
CA GLU A 184 -16.05 28.32 -55.57
C GLU A 184 -15.00 28.78 -54.55
N THR A 185 -14.24 29.86 -54.89
CA THR A 185 -13.28 30.44 -53.96
C THR A 185 -13.96 31.04 -52.73
N LEU A 186 -15.07 31.76 -52.95
CA LEU A 186 -15.84 32.36 -51.83
C LEU A 186 -16.55 31.28 -50.99
N GLU A 187 -17.02 30.19 -51.58
CA GLU A 187 -17.55 29.04 -50.86
C GLU A 187 -16.51 28.40 -49.93
N LYS A 188 -15.29 28.22 -50.42
CA LYS A 188 -14.19 27.70 -49.59
C LYS A 188 -13.80 28.66 -48.47
N ASN A 189 -13.78 29.97 -48.74
CA ASN A 189 -13.50 30.98 -47.73
C ASN A 189 -14.61 31.00 -46.64
N LEU A 190 -15.89 30.88 -47.05
CA LEU A 190 -17.01 30.78 -46.14
C LEU A 190 -16.85 29.55 -45.20
N ALA A 191 -16.59 28.37 -45.78
CA ALA A 191 -16.40 27.16 -45.00
C ALA A 191 -15.23 27.27 -43.98
N SER A 192 -14.14 27.96 -44.39
CA SER A 192 -13.02 28.23 -43.49
C SER A 192 -13.38 29.14 -42.31
N LEU A 193 -14.17 30.20 -42.56
CA LEU A 193 -14.63 31.08 -41.50
C LEU A 193 -15.69 30.45 -40.59
N GLU A 194 -16.55 29.61 -41.14
CA GLU A 194 -17.51 28.80 -40.37
C GLU A 194 -16.77 27.87 -39.41
N LEU A 195 -15.75 27.14 -39.88
CA LEU A 195 -14.90 26.31 -39.02
C LEU A 195 -14.20 27.14 -37.92
N GLN A 196 -13.73 28.33 -38.24
CA GLN A 196 -13.10 29.23 -37.26
C GLN A 196 -14.11 29.70 -36.19
N LYS A 197 -15.35 29.98 -36.61
CA LYS A 197 -16.47 30.30 -35.68
C LYS A 197 -16.80 29.11 -34.76
N ASP A 198 -16.89 27.89 -35.33
CA ASP A 198 -17.18 26.69 -34.53
C ASP A 198 -16.08 26.46 -33.50
N ARG A 199 -14.80 26.64 -33.85
CA ARG A 199 -13.66 26.56 -32.95
C ARG A 199 -13.63 27.63 -31.86
N SER A 200 -14.45 28.69 -31.96
CA SER A 200 -14.62 29.66 -30.89
C SER A 200 -15.52 29.13 -29.73
N THR A 201 -16.19 28.01 -29.94
CA THR A 201 -16.96 27.32 -28.91
C THR A 201 -16.14 26.12 -28.44
N ILE A 202 -15.78 26.12 -27.15
CA ILE A 202 -15.04 25.02 -26.55
C ILE A 202 -16.04 24.03 -26.00
N GLU A 203 -15.98 22.81 -26.51
CA GLU A 203 -16.89 21.72 -26.18
C GLU A 203 -16.14 20.55 -25.54
N ALA A 204 -16.85 19.75 -24.73
CA ALA A 204 -16.32 18.53 -24.15
C ALA A 204 -16.10 17.45 -25.23
N PRO A 205 -14.87 16.90 -25.39
CA PRO A 205 -14.57 15.90 -26.41
C PRO A 205 -15.15 14.51 -26.10
N PHE A 206 -15.45 14.24 -24.82
CA PHE A 206 -16.05 13.01 -24.31
C PHE A 206 -16.85 13.29 -23.03
N ASN A 207 -17.55 12.30 -22.49
CA ASN A 207 -18.22 12.44 -21.20
C ASN A 207 -17.18 12.46 -20.07
N GLY A 208 -17.27 13.43 -19.17
CA GLY A 208 -16.31 13.59 -18.09
C GLY A 208 -16.64 14.71 -17.13
N THR A 209 -15.69 15.05 -16.29
CA THR A 209 -15.82 16.10 -15.28
C THR A 209 -14.80 17.21 -15.55
N VAL A 210 -15.22 18.45 -15.38
CA VAL A 210 -14.35 19.64 -15.37
C VAL A 210 -13.53 19.59 -14.09
N GLU A 211 -12.21 19.40 -14.20
CA GLU A 211 -11.33 19.37 -13.06
C GLU A 211 -10.95 20.78 -12.60
N GLU A 212 -10.52 21.62 -13.53
CA GLU A 212 -10.07 22.98 -13.26
C GLU A 212 -10.40 23.89 -14.43
N LEU A 213 -10.87 25.10 -14.13
CA LEU A 213 -11.04 26.18 -15.10
C LEU A 213 -9.83 27.11 -15.05
N ILE A 214 -8.98 27.01 -16.04
CA ILE A 214 -7.68 27.72 -16.10
C ILE A 214 -7.88 29.20 -16.46
N VAL A 215 -8.95 29.52 -17.20
CA VAL A 215 -9.23 30.88 -17.67
C VAL A 215 -10.45 31.49 -16.99
N ARG A 216 -10.55 32.83 -17.09
CA ARG A 216 -11.68 33.61 -16.54
C ARG A 216 -12.40 34.36 -17.65
N VAL A 217 -13.67 34.63 -17.42
CA VAL A 217 -14.46 35.50 -18.31
C VAL A 217 -13.81 36.89 -18.44
N GLY A 218 -13.63 37.34 -19.67
CA GLY A 218 -12.95 38.59 -20.01
C GLY A 218 -11.44 38.42 -20.30
N GLU A 219 -10.84 37.27 -20.06
CA GLU A 219 -9.44 36.98 -20.34
C GLU A 219 -9.19 36.79 -21.83
N LEU A 220 -8.04 37.29 -22.32
CA LEU A 220 -7.61 37.13 -23.71
C LEU A 220 -6.84 35.80 -23.85
N VAL A 221 -7.31 34.93 -24.73
CA VAL A 221 -6.67 33.65 -25.07
C VAL A 221 -6.16 33.63 -26.49
N GLN A 222 -5.18 32.77 -26.74
CA GLN A 222 -4.57 32.58 -28.07
C GLN A 222 -4.60 31.09 -28.42
N PRO A 223 -4.41 30.70 -29.68
CA PRO A 223 -4.28 29.31 -30.05
C PRO A 223 -3.19 28.59 -29.23
N GLY A 224 -3.56 27.47 -28.58
CA GLY A 224 -2.70 26.71 -27.65
C GLY A 224 -2.81 27.12 -26.18
N SER A 225 -3.48 28.25 -25.84
CA SER A 225 -3.71 28.62 -24.45
C SER A 225 -4.63 27.59 -23.78
N PRO A 226 -4.23 26.95 -22.65
CA PRO A 226 -5.09 26.01 -21.95
C PRO A 226 -6.28 26.75 -21.34
N VAL A 227 -7.46 26.18 -21.49
CA VAL A 227 -8.74 26.76 -21.01
C VAL A 227 -9.31 25.95 -19.84
N VAL A 228 -9.28 24.63 -19.95
CA VAL A 228 -9.89 23.74 -18.97
C VAL A 228 -9.13 22.42 -18.87
N SER A 229 -8.89 21.96 -17.65
CA SER A 229 -8.48 20.57 -17.36
C SER A 229 -9.72 19.71 -17.30
N PHE A 230 -9.75 18.63 -18.08
CA PHE A 230 -10.93 17.82 -18.28
C PHE A 230 -10.62 16.32 -18.17
N VAL A 231 -11.32 15.63 -17.30
CA VAL A 231 -11.07 14.21 -16.97
C VAL A 231 -12.28 13.36 -17.33
N GLY A 232 -12.06 12.33 -18.14
CA GLY A 232 -13.07 11.34 -18.46
C GLY A 232 -13.40 10.45 -17.27
N GLU A 233 -14.67 10.18 -17.05
CA GLU A 233 -15.16 9.29 -16.00
C GLU A 233 -15.17 7.81 -16.45
N ASP A 234 -15.04 7.58 -17.73
CA ASP A 234 -14.94 6.25 -18.32
C ASP A 234 -13.47 5.87 -18.55
N ASP A 235 -13.18 4.57 -18.63
CA ASP A 235 -11.86 4.02 -18.90
C ASP A 235 -10.82 4.35 -17.80
N LEU A 236 -11.24 4.25 -16.55
CA LEU A 236 -10.33 4.31 -15.41
C LEU A 236 -9.50 3.02 -15.33
N PHE A 237 -8.26 3.16 -14.91
CA PHE A 237 -7.36 2.05 -14.63
C PHE A 237 -6.51 2.39 -13.40
N ILE A 238 -5.84 1.40 -12.85
CA ILE A 238 -4.90 1.66 -11.75
C ILE A 238 -3.49 1.46 -12.27
N GLU A 239 -2.65 2.43 -12.02
CA GLU A 239 -1.22 2.36 -12.25
C GLU A 239 -0.50 2.16 -10.92
N GLY A 240 0.41 1.20 -10.85
CA GLY A 240 1.26 0.95 -9.71
C GLY A 240 2.72 0.81 -10.13
N ASP A 241 3.63 1.19 -9.23
CA ASP A 241 5.08 1.07 -9.44
C ASP A 241 5.61 -0.13 -8.67
N ILE A 242 6.16 -1.11 -9.38
CA ILE A 242 6.68 -2.36 -8.82
C ILE A 242 8.20 -2.43 -8.94
N SER A 243 8.86 -2.91 -7.88
CA SER A 243 10.32 -3.08 -7.86
C SER A 243 10.81 -3.98 -8.99
N GLU A 244 11.95 -3.61 -9.60
CA GLU A 244 12.61 -4.35 -10.69
C GLU A 244 12.90 -5.83 -10.36
N ARG A 245 12.98 -6.20 -9.07
CA ARG A 245 13.17 -7.59 -8.65
C ARG A 245 12.08 -8.55 -9.11
N TYR A 246 10.91 -8.02 -9.45
CA TYR A 246 9.75 -8.79 -9.95
C TYR A 246 9.69 -8.87 -11.46
N VAL A 247 10.70 -8.33 -12.17
CA VAL A 247 10.83 -8.48 -13.63
C VAL A 247 10.96 -9.97 -13.98
N GLY A 248 10.11 -10.44 -14.88
CA GLY A 248 10.06 -11.84 -15.30
C GLY A 248 9.24 -12.77 -14.39
N ILE A 249 8.82 -12.29 -13.20
CA ILE A 249 7.93 -13.04 -12.30
C ILE A 249 6.48 -12.70 -12.62
N LEU A 250 6.16 -11.40 -12.68
CA LEU A 250 4.81 -10.94 -12.95
C LEU A 250 4.49 -11.00 -14.44
N ASN A 251 3.26 -11.42 -14.74
CA ASN A 251 2.76 -11.58 -16.10
C ASN A 251 1.42 -10.87 -16.30
N LYS A 252 1.15 -10.56 -17.58
CA LYS A 252 -0.19 -10.09 -17.96
C LYS A 252 -1.21 -11.16 -17.62
N ASN A 253 -2.37 -10.75 -17.10
CA ASN A 253 -3.47 -11.55 -16.57
C ASN A 253 -3.23 -12.17 -15.19
N ASP A 254 -2.14 -11.87 -14.50
CA ASP A 254 -1.99 -12.24 -13.09
C ASP A 254 -3.12 -11.67 -12.26
N SER A 255 -3.57 -12.44 -11.28
CA SER A 255 -4.66 -12.06 -10.39
C SER A 255 -4.22 -10.97 -9.43
N VAL A 256 -5.02 -9.92 -9.32
CA VAL A 256 -4.79 -8.78 -8.43
C VAL A 256 -6.02 -8.56 -7.56
N SER A 257 -5.82 -8.41 -6.28
CA SER A 257 -6.81 -7.89 -5.36
C SER A 257 -6.55 -6.40 -5.13
N ILE A 258 -7.52 -5.56 -5.47
CA ILE A 258 -7.45 -4.12 -5.25
C ILE A 258 -8.22 -3.80 -3.98
N HIS A 259 -7.58 -3.12 -3.05
CA HIS A 259 -8.24 -2.54 -1.87
C HIS A 259 -8.21 -1.01 -1.96
N PHE A 260 -9.37 -0.37 -1.78
CA PHE A 260 -9.52 1.08 -1.69
C PHE A 260 -9.74 1.48 -0.24
N PRO A 261 -8.72 1.98 0.48
CA PRO A 261 -8.86 2.35 1.89
C PRO A 261 -9.92 3.43 2.12
N SER A 262 -10.02 4.42 1.20
CA SER A 262 -10.93 5.56 1.32
C SER A 262 -12.42 5.19 1.34
N ILE A 263 -12.79 4.07 0.70
CA ILE A 263 -14.18 3.60 0.59
C ILE A 263 -14.38 2.20 1.18
N ASN A 264 -13.32 1.62 1.76
CA ASN A 264 -13.28 0.28 2.34
C ASN A 264 -13.89 -0.80 1.43
N LYS A 265 -13.48 -0.78 0.15
CA LYS A 265 -13.91 -1.77 -0.84
C LYS A 265 -12.73 -2.53 -1.39
N THR A 266 -12.92 -3.83 -1.56
CA THR A 266 -11.96 -4.74 -2.18
C THR A 266 -12.60 -5.41 -3.37
N LEU A 267 -11.85 -5.55 -4.47
CA LEU A 267 -12.28 -6.28 -5.65
C LEU A 267 -11.13 -7.08 -6.25
N LYS A 268 -11.45 -8.19 -6.90
CA LYS A 268 -10.48 -9.01 -7.63
C LYS A 268 -10.53 -8.67 -9.12
N THR A 269 -9.36 -8.54 -9.71
CA THR A 269 -9.18 -8.21 -11.13
C THR A 269 -7.87 -8.80 -11.66
N LYS A 270 -7.35 -8.25 -12.76
CA LYS A 270 -6.16 -8.76 -13.44
C LYS A 270 -5.23 -7.64 -13.89
N VAL A 271 -3.94 -7.93 -13.97
CA VAL A 271 -2.94 -7.09 -14.64
C VAL A 271 -3.27 -7.01 -16.14
N THR A 272 -3.39 -5.80 -16.67
CA THR A 272 -3.67 -5.56 -18.09
C THR A 272 -2.42 -5.27 -18.90
N ALA A 273 -1.46 -4.60 -18.30
CA ALA A 273 -0.19 -4.28 -18.96
C ALA A 273 0.95 -4.22 -17.95
N ILE A 274 2.15 -4.50 -18.42
CA ILE A 274 3.40 -4.40 -17.68
C ILE A 274 4.34 -3.52 -18.51
N GLY A 275 4.85 -2.47 -17.89
CA GLY A 275 5.81 -1.55 -18.48
C GLY A 275 7.13 -2.25 -18.78
N LYS A 276 7.73 -1.91 -19.91
CA LYS A 276 9.02 -2.46 -20.35
C LYS A 276 10.22 -1.61 -19.95
N ILE A 277 9.96 -0.44 -19.39
CA ILE A 277 10.99 0.54 -19.01
C ILE A 277 11.07 0.57 -17.48
N ILE A 278 12.29 0.45 -16.96
CA ILE A 278 12.58 0.60 -15.54
C ILE A 278 12.93 2.07 -15.31
N ASN A 279 12.29 2.70 -14.34
CA ASN A 279 12.62 4.04 -13.90
C ASN A 279 13.97 3.97 -13.13
N PRO A 280 15.02 4.69 -13.59
CA PRO A 280 16.34 4.60 -12.98
C PRO A 280 16.41 5.21 -11.57
N ASP A 281 15.51 6.15 -11.24
CA ASP A 281 15.55 6.89 -9.97
C ASP A 281 15.08 6.05 -8.79
N ASN A 282 14.05 5.23 -8.99
CA ASN A 282 13.42 4.42 -7.93
C ASN A 282 13.50 2.91 -8.18
N ARG A 283 14.10 2.47 -9.30
CA ARG A 283 14.23 1.07 -9.69
C ARG A 283 12.89 0.32 -9.72
N THR A 284 11.88 0.97 -10.30
CA THR A 284 10.54 0.39 -10.48
C THR A 284 10.16 0.34 -11.94
N PHE A 285 9.20 -0.51 -12.27
CA PHE A 285 8.48 -0.49 -13.54
C PHE A 285 6.98 -0.38 -13.28
N LYS A 286 6.26 0.17 -14.25
CA LYS A 286 4.83 0.43 -14.15
C LYS A 286 4.02 -0.80 -14.50
N ILE A 287 2.94 -1.02 -13.77
CA ILE A 287 1.89 -1.96 -14.16
C ILE A 287 0.56 -1.23 -14.29
N GLU A 288 -0.25 -1.68 -15.23
CA GLU A 288 -1.65 -1.29 -15.33
C GLU A 288 -2.55 -2.43 -14.88
N VAL A 289 -3.53 -2.10 -14.06
CA VAL A 289 -4.53 -3.04 -13.55
C VAL A 289 -5.91 -2.59 -14.01
N PHE A 290 -6.69 -3.52 -14.52
CA PHE A 290 -8.06 -3.26 -14.97
C PHE A 290 -8.94 -2.81 -13.81
N LEU A 291 -9.67 -1.73 -13.99
CA LEU A 291 -10.65 -1.22 -13.05
C LEU A 291 -12.03 -1.22 -13.70
N PRO A 292 -12.99 -2.05 -13.25
CA PRO A 292 -14.37 -1.97 -13.73
C PRO A 292 -14.99 -0.64 -13.31
N LYS A 293 -16.00 -0.19 -14.05
CA LYS A 293 -16.70 1.07 -13.75
C LYS A 293 -17.33 1.01 -12.35
N MET A 294 -16.96 1.97 -11.51
CA MET A 294 -17.43 2.11 -10.13
C MET A 294 -17.71 3.60 -9.84
N GLU A 295 -18.96 3.93 -9.49
CA GLU A 295 -19.39 5.33 -9.26
C GLU A 295 -18.63 6.05 -8.13
N MET A 296 -18.21 5.30 -7.11
CA MET A 296 -17.50 5.85 -5.94
C MET A 296 -16.01 6.04 -6.18
N VAL A 297 -15.45 5.46 -7.24
CA VAL A 297 -14.02 5.58 -7.52
C VAL A 297 -13.78 6.80 -8.40
N LYS A 298 -12.85 7.63 -7.97
CA LYS A 298 -12.48 8.87 -8.65
C LYS A 298 -11.01 8.79 -9.10
N PRO A 299 -10.63 9.50 -10.17
CA PRO A 299 -9.23 9.69 -10.52
C PRO A 299 -8.41 10.20 -9.33
N ASN A 300 -7.14 9.85 -9.29
CA ASN A 300 -6.18 10.14 -8.22
C ASN A 300 -6.47 9.47 -6.85
N MET A 301 -7.49 8.61 -6.73
CA MET A 301 -7.66 7.80 -5.53
C MET A 301 -6.52 6.79 -5.38
N ILE A 302 -6.04 6.66 -4.14
CA ILE A 302 -5.03 5.66 -3.79
C ILE A 302 -5.70 4.31 -3.60
N SER A 303 -5.05 3.28 -4.11
CA SER A 303 -5.43 1.87 -3.94
C SER A 303 -4.23 1.03 -3.51
N VAL A 304 -4.49 -0.05 -2.81
CA VAL A 304 -3.50 -1.07 -2.47
C VAL A 304 -3.75 -2.27 -3.37
N LEU A 305 -2.73 -2.67 -4.09
CA LEU A 305 -2.74 -3.79 -5.03
C LEU A 305 -2.01 -4.97 -4.38
N ASN A 306 -2.70 -6.08 -4.16
CA ASN A 306 -2.11 -7.35 -3.77
C ASN A 306 -2.05 -8.25 -5.01
N ILE A 307 -0.85 -8.38 -5.57
CA ILE A 307 -0.61 -9.11 -6.82
C ILE A 307 0.00 -10.45 -6.47
N ARG A 308 -0.64 -11.53 -6.90
CA ARG A 308 -0.11 -12.86 -6.67
C ARG A 308 1.11 -13.11 -7.57
N ASP A 309 2.27 -13.26 -6.95
CA ASP A 309 3.54 -13.51 -7.64
C ASP A 309 4.00 -14.96 -7.52
N TYR A 310 3.47 -15.71 -6.56
CA TYR A 310 3.77 -17.12 -6.37
C TYR A 310 2.54 -17.91 -5.91
N SER A 311 2.45 -19.16 -6.35
CA SER A 311 1.43 -20.09 -5.90
C SER A 311 1.97 -21.51 -6.02
N ALA A 312 1.84 -22.28 -4.94
CA ALA A 312 2.13 -23.70 -4.92
C ALA A 312 0.94 -24.47 -4.35
N ASP A 313 0.61 -25.58 -4.97
CA ASP A 313 -0.47 -26.47 -4.53
C ASP A 313 0.12 -27.69 -3.82
N ASP A 314 -0.60 -28.25 -2.85
CA ASP A 314 -0.24 -29.45 -2.08
C ASP A 314 1.11 -29.36 -1.34
N VAL A 315 1.42 -28.17 -0.82
CA VAL A 315 2.62 -27.92 0.00
C VAL A 315 2.30 -27.94 1.48
N VAL A 316 3.30 -28.29 2.29
CA VAL A 316 3.19 -28.21 3.74
C VAL A 316 3.37 -26.76 4.18
N VAL A 317 2.41 -26.24 4.93
CA VAL A 317 2.42 -24.87 5.46
C VAL A 317 2.42 -24.91 6.97
N ILE A 318 3.30 -24.13 7.59
CA ILE A 318 3.38 -24.03 9.05
C ILE A 318 3.49 -22.55 9.48
N PRO A 319 3.03 -22.22 10.69
CA PRO A 319 3.26 -20.90 11.27
C PRO A 319 4.75 -20.59 11.37
N SER A 320 5.17 -19.43 10.85
CA SER A 320 6.59 -19.02 10.76
C SER A 320 7.29 -18.95 12.12
N TYR A 321 6.53 -18.68 13.21
CA TYR A 321 7.08 -18.58 14.56
C TYR A 321 7.56 -19.92 15.13
N LEU A 322 7.15 -21.06 14.54
CA LEU A 322 7.60 -22.39 14.95
C LEU A 322 9.01 -22.72 14.44
N ILE A 323 9.47 -21.98 13.44
CA ILE A 323 10.75 -22.25 12.80
C ILE A 323 11.87 -21.66 13.63
N LEU A 324 12.75 -22.53 14.09
CA LEU A 324 13.97 -22.19 14.81
C LEU A 324 15.18 -22.34 13.88
N LYS A 325 16.30 -21.74 14.26
CA LYS A 325 17.55 -21.82 13.49
C LYS A 325 18.72 -22.11 14.42
N ASP A 326 19.59 -23.02 14.01
CA ASP A 326 20.89 -23.27 14.62
C ASP A 326 22.01 -23.24 13.56
N ASN A 327 23.20 -23.69 13.94
CA ASN A 327 24.37 -23.70 13.05
C ASN A 327 24.25 -24.69 11.87
N LYS A 328 23.31 -25.64 11.94
CA LYS A 328 23.07 -26.65 10.89
C LYS A 328 21.97 -26.23 9.92
N GLY A 329 21.07 -25.32 10.32
CA GLY A 329 19.97 -24.89 9.47
C GLY A 329 18.73 -24.49 10.23
N SER A 330 17.60 -24.45 9.50
CA SER A 330 16.27 -24.24 10.08
C SER A 330 15.69 -25.57 10.53
N TYR A 331 15.00 -25.58 11.67
CA TYR A 331 14.37 -26.77 12.22
C TYR A 331 13.09 -26.43 12.95
N VAL A 332 12.26 -27.44 13.17
CA VAL A 332 11.10 -27.42 14.04
C VAL A 332 11.21 -28.53 15.08
N PHE A 333 10.47 -28.43 16.17
CA PHE A 333 10.31 -29.53 17.09
C PHE A 333 9.06 -30.32 16.75
N ILE A 334 9.22 -31.64 16.59
CA ILE A 334 8.13 -32.59 16.44
C ILE A 334 8.01 -33.45 17.69
N VAL A 335 6.85 -34.05 17.90
CA VAL A 335 6.64 -35.04 18.96
C VAL A 335 6.59 -36.42 18.35
N GLU A 336 7.55 -37.27 18.72
CA GLU A 336 7.55 -38.70 18.42
C GLU A 336 7.63 -39.52 19.71
N GLU A 337 6.69 -40.44 19.93
CA GLU A 337 6.64 -41.31 21.10
C GLU A 337 6.73 -40.56 22.46
N GLY A 338 6.15 -39.33 22.53
CA GLY A 338 6.17 -38.51 23.73
C GLY A 338 7.50 -37.80 24.01
N VAL A 339 8.38 -37.77 23.03
CA VAL A 339 9.69 -37.09 23.06
C VAL A 339 9.75 -36.03 22.00
N ALA A 340 10.30 -34.87 22.35
CA ALA A 340 10.56 -33.82 21.37
C ALA A 340 11.82 -34.13 20.56
N GLN A 341 11.71 -34.06 19.26
CA GLN A 341 12.83 -34.25 18.32
C GLN A 341 12.99 -33.06 17.41
N LYS A 342 14.23 -32.68 17.15
CA LYS A 342 14.56 -31.68 16.14
C LYS A 342 14.42 -32.28 14.74
N LYS A 343 13.57 -31.72 13.91
CA LYS A 343 13.47 -32.05 12.49
C LYS A 343 13.91 -30.86 11.66
N TYR A 344 15.00 -31.04 10.89
CA TYR A 344 15.51 -30.01 10.02
C TYR A 344 14.65 -29.89 8.78
N ILE A 345 14.46 -28.63 8.33
CA ILE A 345 13.56 -28.28 7.24
C ILE A 345 14.23 -27.32 6.26
N GLU A 346 13.81 -27.40 5.01
CA GLU A 346 14.05 -26.34 4.04
C GLU A 346 12.81 -25.47 3.89
N ARG A 347 13.03 -24.15 3.97
CA ARG A 347 11.97 -23.16 3.90
C ARG A 347 11.78 -22.69 2.49
N GLY A 348 10.54 -22.68 2.01
CA GLY A 348 10.11 -21.98 0.83
C GLY A 348 9.78 -20.50 1.12
N MET A 349 8.72 -20.01 0.48
CA MET A 349 8.24 -18.64 0.65
C MET A 349 7.53 -18.46 2.01
N THR A 350 7.54 -17.22 2.49
CA THR A 350 6.86 -16.83 3.72
C THR A 350 5.91 -15.68 3.41
N TYR A 351 4.65 -15.81 3.84
CA TYR A 351 3.62 -14.79 3.66
C TYR A 351 2.60 -14.86 4.79
N ASP A 352 2.13 -13.71 5.27
CA ASP A 352 1.08 -13.54 6.30
C ASP A 352 1.29 -14.41 7.58
N GLY A 353 2.56 -14.51 8.02
CA GLY A 353 2.91 -15.29 9.22
C GLY A 353 3.00 -16.80 9.01
N GLU A 354 2.80 -17.29 7.81
CA GLU A 354 2.94 -18.68 7.41
C GLU A 354 4.17 -18.88 6.53
N THR A 355 4.77 -20.06 6.59
CA THR A 355 5.92 -20.45 5.77
C THR A 355 5.65 -21.78 5.09
N GLU A 356 5.84 -21.81 3.80
CA GLU A 356 5.90 -23.03 3.01
C GLU A 356 7.15 -23.83 3.38
N ILE A 357 7.04 -25.14 3.52
CA ILE A 357 8.15 -26.06 3.73
C ILE A 357 8.38 -26.85 2.44
N SER A 358 9.53 -26.61 1.82
CA SER A 358 9.90 -27.30 0.59
C SER A 358 10.43 -28.73 0.85
N GLU A 359 11.16 -28.92 1.95
CA GLU A 359 11.68 -30.23 2.33
C GLU A 359 11.72 -30.39 3.86
N GLY A 360 11.62 -31.64 4.32
CA GLY A 360 11.77 -31.98 5.73
C GLY A 360 10.48 -32.30 6.47
N LEU A 361 9.30 -31.91 5.97
CA LEU A 361 8.00 -32.30 6.52
C LEU A 361 7.13 -32.89 5.42
N ASP A 362 6.32 -33.89 5.77
CA ASP A 362 5.36 -34.54 4.86
C ASP A 362 3.91 -34.24 5.22
N GLY A 363 3.65 -33.49 6.31
CA GLY A 363 2.32 -33.12 6.80
C GLY A 363 1.71 -34.12 7.78
N SER A 364 2.37 -35.24 8.06
CA SER A 364 1.90 -36.22 9.05
C SER A 364 2.42 -35.96 10.47
N GLU A 365 3.44 -35.13 10.58
CA GLU A 365 4.12 -34.83 11.83
C GLU A 365 3.23 -34.03 12.79
N VAL A 366 3.51 -34.17 14.08
CA VAL A 366 2.91 -33.38 15.15
C VAL A 366 3.95 -32.38 15.63
N LEU A 367 3.74 -31.09 15.30
CA LEU A 367 4.65 -30.01 15.68
C LEU A 367 4.36 -29.52 17.10
N ILE A 368 5.38 -29.09 17.81
CA ILE A 368 5.22 -28.40 19.10
C ILE A 368 4.88 -26.93 18.83
N ASP A 369 3.69 -26.49 19.28
CA ASP A 369 3.21 -25.11 19.10
C ASP A 369 3.68 -24.21 20.25
N LYS A 370 3.29 -24.51 21.51
CA LYS A 370 3.75 -23.74 22.68
C LYS A 370 4.73 -24.57 23.50
N GLY A 371 5.67 -23.89 24.15
CA GLY A 371 6.73 -24.54 24.91
C GLY A 371 7.96 -24.94 24.07
N PHE A 372 7.95 -24.76 22.75
CA PHE A 372 9.05 -25.13 21.86
C PHE A 372 10.39 -24.46 22.20
N ARG A 373 10.38 -23.29 22.89
CA ARG A 373 11.60 -22.60 23.35
C ARG A 373 12.21 -23.18 24.62
N GLU A 374 11.41 -23.94 25.38
CA GLU A 374 11.82 -24.58 26.63
C GLU A 374 12.24 -26.03 26.42
N VAL A 375 11.94 -26.55 25.24
CA VAL A 375 12.22 -27.93 24.85
C VAL A 375 13.61 -28.03 24.23
N GLY A 376 14.33 -29.07 24.60
CA GLY A 376 15.55 -29.51 23.94
C GLY A 376 15.33 -30.80 23.16
N ASP A 377 16.31 -31.13 22.32
CA ASP A 377 16.30 -32.39 21.59
C ASP A 377 16.29 -33.58 22.56
N ASN A 378 15.42 -34.58 22.33
CA ASN A 378 15.20 -35.74 23.19
C ASN A 378 14.59 -35.44 24.59
N PHE A 379 13.94 -34.28 24.79
CA PHE A 379 13.22 -34.01 26.03
C PHE A 379 11.86 -34.73 26.04
N SER A 380 11.48 -35.29 27.20
CA SER A 380 10.12 -35.81 27.40
C SER A 380 9.13 -34.62 27.37
N VAL A 381 7.99 -34.77 26.69
CA VAL A 381 6.99 -33.75 26.59
C VAL A 381 5.63 -34.31 27.06
N ASN A 382 4.89 -33.48 27.78
CA ASN A 382 3.50 -33.71 28.11
C ASN A 382 2.64 -32.81 27.24
N ILE A 383 1.77 -33.41 26.43
CA ILE A 383 0.89 -32.68 25.55
C ILE A 383 -0.31 -32.19 26.38
N SER A 384 -0.47 -30.86 26.45
CA SER A 384 -1.69 -30.26 26.98
C SER A 384 -2.74 -30.26 25.87
N SER A 385 -3.88 -30.84 26.14
CA SER A 385 -5.06 -30.81 25.27
C SER A 385 -5.72 -29.45 25.29
#